data_4108e958ea064e98ca41507a7cb8f07d
#
_entry.id   4108e958ea064e98ca41507a7cb8f07d
#
_cell.length_a   1.000
_cell.length_b   1.000
_cell.length_c   1.000
_cell.angle_alpha   90.00
_cell.angle_beta   90.00
_cell.angle_gamma   90.00
#
_symmetry.space_group_name_H-M   'P 1'
#
loop_
_entity.id
_entity.type
_entity.pdbx_description
1 polymer ?
#
loop_
_entity_poly.entity_id
_entity_poly.type
_entity_poly.pdbx_seq_one_letter_code
_entity_poly.pdbx_strand_id
1 'polypeptide(L)'
;MNNERFLVFDIDDTLYSQMEPLLTACEFSLGRKLPDPELFYRIFGKRSAEMFLFSESGQVSIHESRIYRIENTMKDLGIPFTREQAELFQERYKENQSHLHVSGVMTQLLDECEAVGVKMGVITNGPFSHQVQKFHTLGLDKWFTEDQLIVSAGVGVVKPDVKIFRMAEEKWGMKPENTFMIGDSLENDIAGAKNAGWKTIWMNHHRYTVPEGMEKPDYIAYTEEELRKLIVQICFTTKKDR
;
A
#
# COMPACT_ATOMS: atom_id res chain seq x y z
N MET A 1 13.38 12.06 28.50
CA MET A 1 13.26 12.50 27.10
C MET A 1 12.13 11.69 26.50
N ASN A 2 11.04 12.35 26.11
CA ASN A 2 9.92 11.68 25.43
C ASN A 2 10.45 11.11 24.11
N ASN A 3 10.52 9.80 24.02
CA ASN A 3 10.88 9.09 22.80
C ASN A 3 9.60 9.04 21.92
N GLU A 4 9.15 10.21 21.46
CA GLU A 4 7.96 10.35 20.62
C GLU A 4 8.19 9.56 19.33
N ARG A 5 7.43 8.48 19.13
CA ARG A 5 7.47 7.65 17.91
C ARG A 5 6.52 8.24 16.89
N PHE A 6 6.91 8.14 15.63
CA PHE A 6 6.09 8.51 14.50
C PHE A 6 5.92 7.30 13.57
N LEU A 7 4.68 6.95 13.24
CA LEU A 7 4.36 5.86 12.32
C LEU A 7 3.82 6.45 11.02
N VAL A 8 4.45 6.12 9.92
CA VAL A 8 4.02 6.55 8.59
C VAL A 8 3.63 5.32 7.78
N PHE A 9 2.41 5.30 7.27
CA PHE A 9 1.85 4.18 6.54
C PHE A 9 1.78 4.47 5.04
N ASP A 10 2.05 3.46 4.22
CA ASP A 10 1.48 3.42 2.87
C ASP A 10 0.00 3.04 2.96
N ILE A 11 -0.75 3.19 1.85
CA ILE A 11 -2.16 2.80 1.79
C ILE A 11 -2.32 1.41 1.19
N ASP A 12 -1.82 1.23 -0.03
CA ASP A 12 -2.08 0.07 -0.87
C ASP A 12 -1.33 -1.17 -0.36
N ASP A 13 -2.03 -2.29 -0.14
CA ASP A 13 -1.50 -3.52 0.48
C ASP A 13 -0.82 -3.33 1.86
N THR A 14 -1.11 -2.20 2.52
CA THR A 14 -0.62 -1.90 3.86
C THR A 14 -1.78 -1.65 4.83
N LEU A 15 -2.64 -0.66 4.56
CA LEU A 15 -3.83 -0.37 5.37
C LEU A 15 -5.07 -1.18 4.96
N TYR A 16 -5.06 -1.73 3.76
CA TYR A 16 -6.09 -2.63 3.24
C TYR A 16 -5.48 -3.56 2.19
N SER A 17 -6.13 -4.68 1.87
CA SER A 17 -5.68 -5.58 0.81
C SER A 17 -6.18 -5.13 -0.56
N GLN A 18 -5.27 -4.86 -1.50
CA GLN A 18 -5.61 -4.66 -2.92
C GLN A 18 -6.00 -5.96 -3.62
N MET A 19 -5.51 -7.08 -3.14
CA MET A 19 -5.71 -8.39 -3.75
C MET A 19 -7.18 -8.80 -3.68
N GLU A 20 -7.87 -8.60 -2.55
CA GLU A 20 -9.24 -9.07 -2.35
C GLU A 20 -10.24 -8.51 -3.36
N PRO A 21 -10.37 -7.18 -3.57
CA PRO A 21 -11.28 -6.61 -4.55
C PRO A 21 -10.94 -7.01 -5.99
N LEU A 22 -9.66 -7.20 -6.28
CA LEU A 22 -9.17 -7.64 -7.58
C LEU A 22 -9.55 -9.10 -7.87
N LEU A 23 -9.29 -10.01 -6.93
CA LEU A 23 -9.64 -11.43 -7.03
C LEU A 23 -11.14 -11.63 -7.19
N THR A 24 -11.93 -10.97 -6.34
CA THR A 24 -13.38 -11.08 -6.36
C THR A 24 -13.95 -10.65 -7.73
N ALA A 25 -13.43 -9.57 -8.32
CA ALA A 25 -13.82 -9.13 -9.65
C ALA A 25 -13.42 -10.14 -10.74
N CYS A 26 -12.21 -10.68 -10.66
CA CYS A 26 -11.72 -11.65 -11.65
C CYS A 26 -12.49 -12.96 -11.58
N GLU A 27 -12.71 -13.52 -10.42
CA GLU A 27 -13.45 -14.77 -10.22
C GLU A 27 -14.91 -14.63 -10.65
N PHE A 28 -15.52 -13.47 -10.39
CA PHE A 28 -16.87 -13.16 -10.86
C PHE A 28 -16.96 -13.18 -12.40
N SER A 29 -16.07 -12.47 -13.08
CA SER A 29 -16.06 -12.38 -14.54
C SER A 29 -15.64 -13.68 -15.21
N LEU A 30 -14.82 -14.50 -14.54
CA LEU A 30 -14.40 -15.81 -15.00
C LEU A 30 -15.46 -16.91 -14.76
N GLY A 31 -16.38 -16.68 -13.80
CA GLY A 31 -17.40 -17.65 -13.37
C GLY A 31 -16.86 -18.83 -12.55
N ARG A 32 -15.61 -18.74 -12.08
CA ARG A 32 -14.97 -19.76 -11.24
C ARG A 32 -13.80 -19.19 -10.44
N LYS A 33 -13.34 -19.96 -9.44
CA LYS A 33 -12.13 -19.61 -8.68
C LYS A 33 -10.87 -19.67 -9.54
N LEU A 34 -9.92 -18.77 -9.23
CA LEU A 34 -8.58 -18.81 -9.80
C LEU A 34 -7.78 -19.98 -9.20
N PRO A 35 -7.00 -20.72 -10.01
CA PRO A 35 -6.19 -21.82 -9.51
C PRO A 35 -5.05 -21.36 -8.58
N ASP A 36 -4.46 -20.20 -8.88
CA ASP A 36 -3.36 -19.59 -8.12
C ASP A 36 -3.58 -18.07 -8.02
N PRO A 37 -4.27 -17.62 -6.94
CA PRO A 37 -4.52 -16.22 -6.69
C PRO A 37 -3.26 -15.37 -6.54
N GLU A 38 -2.21 -15.88 -5.90
CA GLU A 38 -0.96 -15.19 -5.69
C GLU A 38 -0.21 -14.95 -7.01
N LEU A 39 -0.15 -15.96 -7.85
CA LEU A 39 0.45 -15.83 -9.19
C LEU A 39 -0.31 -14.82 -10.05
N PHE A 40 -1.65 -14.85 -9.99
CA PHE A 40 -2.50 -13.87 -10.67
C PHE A 40 -2.18 -12.45 -10.19
N TYR A 41 -2.17 -12.21 -8.88
CA TYR A 41 -1.89 -10.90 -8.30
C TYR A 41 -0.53 -10.37 -8.73
N ARG A 42 0.51 -11.19 -8.65
CA ARG A 42 1.88 -10.84 -9.06
C ARG A 42 1.98 -10.47 -10.53
N ILE A 43 1.37 -11.27 -11.44
CA ILE A 43 1.39 -10.99 -12.87
C ILE A 43 0.58 -9.73 -13.17
N PHE A 44 -0.58 -9.55 -12.54
CA PHE A 44 -1.40 -8.35 -12.72
C PHE A 44 -0.66 -7.08 -12.28
N GLY A 45 0.06 -7.11 -11.18
CA GLY A 45 0.92 -6.03 -10.72
C GLY A 45 2.02 -5.68 -11.75
N LYS A 46 2.69 -6.70 -12.30
CA LYS A 46 3.69 -6.52 -13.38
C LYS A 46 3.07 -5.85 -14.60
N ARG A 47 1.92 -6.33 -15.08
CA ARG A 47 1.22 -5.76 -16.24
C ARG A 47 0.71 -4.34 -15.96
N SER A 48 0.36 -4.04 -14.71
CA SER A 48 -0.03 -2.69 -14.27
C SER A 48 1.15 -1.72 -14.35
N ALA A 49 2.32 -2.12 -13.87
CA ALA A 49 3.53 -1.31 -13.94
C ALA A 49 3.98 -1.04 -15.39
N GLU A 50 3.91 -2.05 -16.26
CA GLU A 50 4.21 -1.91 -17.70
C GLU A 50 3.31 -0.84 -18.36
N MET A 51 2.01 -0.86 -18.07
CA MET A 51 1.04 0.03 -18.70
C MET A 51 1.00 1.43 -18.09
N PHE A 52 1.53 1.61 -16.89
CA PHE A 52 1.53 2.91 -16.22
C PHE A 52 2.23 3.97 -17.08
N LEU A 53 3.41 3.68 -17.60
CA LEU A 53 4.19 4.60 -18.42
C LEU A 53 3.48 4.98 -19.75
N PHE A 54 2.77 4.03 -20.37
CA PHE A 54 2.05 4.28 -21.62
C PHE A 54 0.76 5.09 -21.40
N SER A 55 0.10 4.90 -20.27
CA SER A 55 -1.09 5.70 -19.92
C SER A 55 -0.73 7.13 -19.52
N GLU A 56 0.34 7.33 -18.77
CA GLU A 56 0.85 8.66 -18.40
C GLU A 56 1.30 9.48 -19.63
N SER A 57 1.91 8.83 -20.64
CA SER A 57 2.30 9.49 -21.89
C SER A 57 1.12 9.79 -22.85
N GLY A 58 -0.09 9.37 -22.51
CA GLY A 58 -1.28 9.54 -23.36
C GLY A 58 -1.30 8.67 -24.63
N GLN A 59 -0.37 7.71 -24.75
CA GLN A 59 -0.29 6.82 -25.92
C GLN A 59 -1.44 5.82 -25.95
N VAL A 60 -2.00 5.49 -24.78
CA VAL A 60 -3.13 4.55 -24.61
C VAL A 60 -4.15 5.18 -23.67
N SER A 61 -5.44 5.03 -23.98
CA SER A 61 -6.49 5.49 -23.06
C SER A 61 -6.45 4.72 -21.74
N ILE A 62 -6.88 5.35 -20.66
CA ILE A 62 -6.98 4.71 -19.34
C ILE A 62 -7.84 3.45 -19.41
N HIS A 63 -8.92 3.48 -20.18
CA HIS A 63 -9.80 2.32 -20.37
C HIS A 63 -9.06 1.16 -21.05
N GLU A 64 -8.42 1.40 -22.20
CA GLU A 64 -7.66 0.36 -22.90
C GLU A 64 -6.47 -0.17 -22.09
N SER A 65 -5.79 0.70 -21.34
CA SER A 65 -4.75 0.29 -20.42
C SER A 65 -5.27 -0.69 -19.35
N ARG A 66 -6.45 -0.43 -18.80
CA ARG A 66 -7.09 -1.31 -17.81
C ARG A 66 -7.48 -2.65 -18.39
N ILE A 67 -8.03 -2.67 -19.60
CA ILE A 67 -8.39 -3.91 -20.30
C ILE A 67 -7.13 -4.70 -20.66
N TYR A 68 -6.12 -4.04 -21.21
CA TYR A 68 -4.84 -4.68 -21.54
C TYR A 68 -4.24 -5.43 -20.36
N ARG A 69 -4.26 -4.82 -19.16
CA ARG A 69 -3.69 -5.44 -17.96
C ARG A 69 -4.33 -6.80 -17.66
N ILE A 70 -5.66 -6.88 -17.63
CA ILE A 70 -6.35 -8.12 -17.28
C ILE A 70 -6.23 -9.15 -18.40
N GLU A 71 -6.41 -8.77 -19.67
CA GLU A 71 -6.29 -9.68 -20.80
C GLU A 71 -4.90 -10.34 -20.86
N ASN A 72 -3.83 -9.55 -20.70
CA ASN A 72 -2.47 -10.08 -20.71
C ASN A 72 -2.11 -10.87 -19.46
N THR A 73 -2.67 -10.50 -18.29
CA THR A 73 -2.55 -11.31 -17.09
C THR A 73 -3.14 -12.70 -17.29
N MET A 74 -4.35 -12.78 -17.83
CA MET A 74 -5.02 -14.06 -18.06
C MET A 74 -4.32 -14.88 -19.16
N LYS A 75 -3.79 -14.22 -20.19
CA LYS A 75 -2.95 -14.85 -21.23
C LYS A 75 -1.68 -15.46 -20.63
N ASP A 76 -0.96 -14.76 -19.78
CA ASP A 76 0.25 -15.24 -19.11
C ASP A 76 -0.03 -16.44 -18.20
N LEU A 77 -1.21 -16.49 -17.61
CA LEU A 77 -1.70 -17.63 -16.81
C LEU A 77 -2.18 -18.81 -17.66
N GLY A 78 -2.26 -18.67 -18.98
CA GLY A 78 -2.84 -19.68 -19.87
C GLY A 78 -4.35 -19.89 -19.68
N ILE A 79 -5.04 -18.89 -19.13
CA ILE A 79 -6.48 -18.94 -18.88
C ILE A 79 -7.21 -18.21 -20.02
N PRO A 80 -8.08 -18.89 -20.79
CA PRO A 80 -8.91 -18.22 -21.79
C PRO A 80 -9.78 -17.13 -21.14
N PHE A 81 -9.75 -15.93 -21.72
CA PHE A 81 -10.48 -14.78 -21.22
C PHE A 81 -10.90 -13.89 -22.38
N THR A 82 -12.19 -13.60 -22.49
CA THR A 82 -12.72 -12.79 -23.60
C THR A 82 -12.69 -11.32 -23.29
N ARG A 83 -12.85 -10.49 -24.32
CA ARG A 83 -12.97 -9.03 -24.14
C ARG A 83 -14.18 -8.68 -23.28
N GLU A 84 -15.32 -9.36 -23.45
CA GLU A 84 -16.52 -9.14 -22.63
C GLU A 84 -16.26 -9.45 -21.15
N GLN A 85 -15.49 -10.50 -20.86
CA GLN A 85 -15.07 -10.82 -19.50
C GLN A 85 -14.13 -9.75 -18.94
N ALA A 86 -13.25 -9.18 -19.77
CA ALA A 86 -12.37 -8.10 -19.35
C ALA A 86 -13.14 -6.81 -19.03
N GLU A 87 -14.16 -6.48 -19.81
CA GLU A 87 -15.04 -5.35 -19.51
C GLU A 87 -15.81 -5.58 -18.19
N LEU A 88 -16.41 -6.76 -18.03
CA LEU A 88 -17.13 -7.14 -16.81
C LEU A 88 -16.21 -7.12 -15.57
N PHE A 89 -14.96 -7.57 -15.73
CA PHE A 89 -13.95 -7.45 -14.68
C PHE A 89 -13.73 -5.99 -14.27
N GLN A 90 -13.59 -5.07 -15.23
CA GLN A 90 -13.34 -3.66 -14.94
C GLN A 90 -14.54 -3.00 -14.23
N GLU A 91 -15.76 -3.31 -14.66
CA GLU A 91 -16.95 -2.83 -13.97
C GLU A 91 -17.00 -3.30 -12.52
N ARG A 92 -16.81 -4.60 -12.31
CA ARG A 92 -16.86 -5.22 -10.97
C ARG A 92 -15.72 -4.76 -10.09
N TYR A 93 -14.51 -4.61 -10.64
CA TYR A 93 -13.36 -4.11 -9.89
C TYR A 93 -13.56 -2.66 -9.46
N LYS A 94 -14.11 -1.81 -10.32
CA LYS A 94 -14.48 -0.43 -9.97
C LYS A 94 -15.54 -0.38 -8.87
N GLU A 95 -16.55 -1.25 -8.95
CA GLU A 95 -17.56 -1.38 -7.89
C GLU A 95 -16.92 -1.81 -6.56
N ASN A 96 -16.08 -2.84 -6.57
CA ASN A 96 -15.39 -3.30 -5.37
C ASN A 96 -14.50 -2.20 -4.75
N GLN A 97 -13.86 -1.36 -5.58
CA GLN A 97 -13.07 -0.22 -5.10
C GLN A 97 -13.91 0.86 -4.39
N SER A 98 -15.22 0.90 -4.58
CA SER A 98 -16.10 1.82 -3.84
C SER A 98 -16.50 1.29 -2.46
N HIS A 99 -16.17 0.03 -2.14
CA HIS A 99 -16.51 -0.66 -0.89
C HIS A 99 -15.26 -1.14 -0.13
N LEU A 100 -14.10 -0.50 -0.35
CA LEU A 100 -12.89 -0.82 0.40
C LEU A 100 -13.08 -0.54 1.89
N HIS A 101 -12.48 -1.36 2.71
CA HIS A 101 -12.51 -1.20 4.16
C HIS A 101 -11.18 -1.58 4.79
N VAL A 102 -10.88 -0.95 5.90
CA VAL A 102 -9.77 -1.32 6.77
C VAL A 102 -10.20 -2.56 7.57
N SER A 103 -9.33 -3.55 7.70
CA SER A 103 -9.65 -4.77 8.45
C SER A 103 -9.91 -4.48 9.93
N GLY A 104 -10.56 -5.44 10.63
CA GLY A 104 -10.78 -5.29 12.07
C GLY A 104 -9.48 -5.22 12.88
N VAL A 105 -8.44 -5.94 12.47
CA VAL A 105 -7.12 -5.92 13.14
C VAL A 105 -6.41 -4.59 12.93
N MET A 106 -6.41 -4.09 11.71
CA MET A 106 -5.81 -2.78 11.39
C MET A 106 -6.60 -1.64 12.06
N THR A 107 -7.93 -1.72 12.07
CA THR A 107 -8.78 -0.78 12.83
C THR A 107 -8.39 -0.74 14.31
N GLN A 108 -8.25 -1.92 14.94
CA GLN A 108 -7.83 -2.00 16.34
C GLN A 108 -6.42 -1.41 16.55
N LEU A 109 -5.47 -1.68 15.64
CA LEU A 109 -4.12 -1.12 15.72
C LEU A 109 -4.13 0.41 15.68
N LEU A 110 -4.87 0.99 14.72
CA LEU A 110 -4.96 2.44 14.57
C LEU A 110 -5.66 3.10 15.78
N ASP A 111 -6.73 2.48 16.30
CA ASP A 111 -7.42 2.93 17.52
C ASP A 111 -6.49 2.90 18.75
N GLU A 112 -5.68 1.85 18.89
CA GLU A 112 -4.69 1.73 19.99
C GLU A 112 -3.59 2.79 19.87
N CYS A 113 -3.09 3.06 18.66
CA CYS A 113 -2.08 4.10 18.41
C CYS A 113 -2.63 5.50 18.75
N GLU A 114 -3.86 5.80 18.34
CA GLU A 114 -4.53 7.07 18.65
C GLU A 114 -4.74 7.22 20.16
N ALA A 115 -5.24 6.19 20.83
CA ALA A 115 -5.53 6.21 22.27
C ALA A 115 -4.30 6.51 23.14
N VAL A 116 -3.10 6.10 22.70
CA VAL A 116 -1.85 6.37 23.42
C VAL A 116 -1.09 7.58 22.88
N GLY A 117 -1.65 8.29 21.90
CA GLY A 117 -1.11 9.52 21.33
C GLY A 117 0.13 9.31 20.44
N VAL A 118 0.26 8.15 19.81
CA VAL A 118 1.30 7.92 18.78
C VAL A 118 0.98 8.82 17.58
N LYS A 119 1.97 9.59 17.15
CA LYS A 119 1.81 10.39 15.93
C LYS A 119 1.82 9.50 14.70
N MET A 120 0.90 9.75 13.79
CA MET A 120 0.73 8.96 12.58
C MET A 120 0.62 9.85 11.34
N GLY A 121 1.00 9.31 10.18
CA GLY A 121 0.83 9.96 8.88
C GLY A 121 0.76 8.93 7.75
N VAL A 122 0.42 9.39 6.56
CA VAL A 122 0.27 8.55 5.36
C VAL A 122 1.07 9.14 4.21
N ILE A 123 1.90 8.31 3.54
CA ILE A 123 2.58 8.67 2.29
C ILE A 123 2.27 7.62 1.25
N THR A 124 1.58 8.00 0.17
CA THR A 124 1.15 7.07 -0.88
C THR A 124 1.53 7.56 -2.27
N ASN A 125 1.91 6.63 -3.15
CA ASN A 125 2.14 6.91 -4.56
C ASN A 125 0.84 6.77 -5.35
N GLY A 126 0.60 7.69 -6.30
CA GLY A 126 -0.51 7.58 -7.24
C GLY A 126 -1.16 8.92 -7.60
N PRO A 127 -2.17 8.89 -8.49
CA PRO A 127 -2.94 10.08 -8.86
C PRO A 127 -3.65 10.69 -7.65
N PHE A 128 -3.55 12.02 -7.50
CA PHE A 128 -4.04 12.73 -6.31
C PHE A 128 -5.51 12.43 -6.00
N SER A 129 -6.40 12.64 -6.96
CA SER A 129 -7.84 12.42 -6.76
C SER A 129 -8.19 10.98 -6.39
N HIS A 130 -7.47 10.02 -6.97
CA HIS A 130 -7.69 8.59 -6.71
C HIS A 130 -7.27 8.20 -5.29
N GLN A 131 -6.12 8.67 -4.81
CA GLN A 131 -5.65 8.35 -3.47
C GLN A 131 -6.46 9.08 -2.38
N VAL A 132 -6.86 10.33 -2.63
CA VAL A 132 -7.77 11.06 -1.71
C VAL A 132 -9.13 10.37 -1.63
N GLN A 133 -9.73 9.97 -2.76
CA GLN A 133 -10.99 9.21 -2.75
C GLN A 133 -10.85 7.90 -1.97
N LYS A 134 -9.75 7.16 -2.16
CA LYS A 134 -9.46 5.92 -1.45
C LYS A 134 -9.32 6.15 0.05
N PHE A 135 -8.61 7.20 0.45
CA PHE A 135 -8.47 7.61 1.85
C PHE A 135 -9.84 7.77 2.53
N HIS A 136 -10.76 8.48 1.90
CA HIS A 136 -12.13 8.65 2.42
C HIS A 136 -12.97 7.37 2.35
N THR A 137 -12.86 6.59 1.27
CA THR A 137 -13.59 5.31 1.12
C THR A 137 -13.20 4.32 2.22
N LEU A 138 -11.91 4.28 2.60
CA LEU A 138 -11.40 3.45 3.69
C LEU A 138 -11.77 3.99 5.09
N GLY A 139 -12.38 5.17 5.18
CA GLY A 139 -12.69 5.83 6.46
C GLY A 139 -11.46 6.23 7.27
N LEU A 140 -10.34 6.51 6.60
CA LEU A 140 -9.07 6.88 7.25
C LEU A 140 -9.16 8.23 7.96
N ASP A 141 -10.15 9.06 7.62
CA ASP A 141 -10.50 10.32 8.32
C ASP A 141 -10.70 10.14 9.83
N LYS A 142 -10.99 8.91 10.26
CA LYS A 142 -11.13 8.59 11.68
C LYS A 142 -9.82 8.80 12.45
N TRP A 143 -8.68 8.49 11.84
CA TRP A 143 -7.36 8.48 12.50
C TRP A 143 -6.39 9.52 11.96
N PHE A 144 -6.63 10.01 10.75
CA PHE A 144 -5.75 10.94 10.05
C PHE A 144 -6.53 12.15 9.55
N THR A 145 -5.96 13.32 9.69
CA THR A 145 -6.43 14.52 8.99
C THR A 145 -5.84 14.57 7.58
N GLU A 146 -6.43 15.38 6.68
CA GLU A 146 -5.85 15.59 5.34
C GLU A 146 -4.42 16.14 5.39
N ASP A 147 -4.08 16.91 6.44
CA ASP A 147 -2.71 17.39 6.65
C ASP A 147 -1.71 16.28 6.96
N GLN A 148 -2.19 15.13 7.42
CA GLN A 148 -1.38 13.93 7.67
C GLN A 148 -1.31 12.99 6.46
N LEU A 149 -1.81 13.42 5.30
CA LEU A 149 -1.72 12.71 4.03
C LEU A 149 -0.76 13.42 3.07
N ILE A 150 0.18 12.67 2.51
CA ILE A 150 1.02 13.08 1.38
C ILE A 150 0.76 12.12 0.22
N VAL A 151 0.23 12.66 -0.87
CA VAL A 151 0.06 11.93 -2.14
C VAL A 151 1.12 12.40 -3.12
N SER A 152 1.86 11.47 -3.71
CA SER A 152 3.01 11.77 -4.58
C SER A 152 2.68 12.73 -5.73
N ALA A 153 1.55 12.54 -6.41
CA ALA A 153 1.13 13.45 -7.48
C ALA A 153 0.77 14.86 -6.99
N GLY A 154 0.37 15.02 -5.72
CA GLY A 154 0.07 16.32 -5.12
C GLY A 154 1.33 17.12 -4.79
N VAL A 155 2.46 16.46 -4.58
CA VAL A 155 3.75 17.09 -4.24
C VAL A 155 4.78 17.01 -5.35
N GLY A 156 4.48 16.30 -6.45
CA GLY A 156 5.35 16.15 -7.62
C GLY A 156 6.59 15.28 -7.38
N VAL A 157 6.60 14.48 -6.30
CA VAL A 157 7.71 13.60 -5.94
C VAL A 157 7.14 12.24 -5.53
N VAL A 158 7.73 11.16 -6.02
CA VAL A 158 7.27 9.78 -5.76
C VAL A 158 8.25 9.03 -4.88
N LYS A 159 7.77 8.11 -4.01
CA LYS A 159 8.62 7.10 -3.38
C LYS A 159 9.26 6.26 -4.48
N PRO A 160 10.55 5.90 -4.43
CA PRO A 160 11.48 5.97 -3.29
C PRO A 160 12.35 7.26 -3.22
N ASP A 161 12.04 8.34 -3.96
CA ASP A 161 12.85 9.57 -3.86
C ASP A 161 12.83 10.07 -2.40
N VAL A 162 14.04 10.24 -1.84
CA VAL A 162 14.25 10.72 -0.46
C VAL A 162 13.53 12.04 -0.18
N LYS A 163 13.31 12.87 -1.19
CA LYS A 163 12.63 14.16 -1.04
C LYS A 163 11.24 14.05 -0.45
N ILE A 164 10.45 13.03 -0.82
CA ILE A 164 9.07 12.89 -0.28
C ILE A 164 9.09 12.62 1.23
N PHE A 165 10.09 11.85 1.71
CA PHE A 165 10.28 11.58 3.14
C PHE A 165 10.75 12.84 3.88
N ARG A 166 11.64 13.65 3.28
CA ARG A 166 12.06 14.94 3.84
C ARG A 166 10.91 15.95 3.93
N MET A 167 10.04 15.98 2.93
CA MET A 167 8.82 16.81 2.97
C MET A 167 7.90 16.41 4.12
N ALA A 168 7.77 15.11 4.39
CA ALA A 168 7.01 14.62 5.53
C ALA A 168 7.65 15.01 6.87
N GLU A 169 8.99 14.92 7.00
CA GLU A 169 9.72 15.36 8.19
C GLU A 169 9.46 16.84 8.49
N GLU A 170 9.57 17.69 7.46
CA GLU A 170 9.34 19.13 7.59
C GLU A 170 7.87 19.43 7.94
N LYS A 171 6.93 18.82 7.20
CA LYS A 171 5.49 19.05 7.38
C LYS A 171 5.00 18.64 8.76
N TRP A 172 5.48 17.51 9.28
CA TRP A 172 4.95 16.93 10.52
C TRP A 172 5.89 17.11 11.72
N GLY A 173 7.04 17.76 11.54
CA GLY A 173 8.00 18.03 12.61
C GLY A 173 8.60 16.77 13.23
N MET A 174 8.77 15.72 12.42
CA MET A 174 9.29 14.43 12.87
C MET A 174 10.79 14.29 12.65
N LYS A 175 11.42 13.38 13.40
CA LYS A 175 12.85 13.10 13.30
C LYS A 175 13.07 11.71 12.73
N PRO A 176 14.00 11.53 11.77
CA PRO A 176 14.26 10.24 11.13
C PRO A 176 14.46 9.09 12.11
N GLU A 177 15.27 9.30 13.15
CA GLU A 177 15.64 8.29 14.13
C GLU A 177 14.46 7.75 14.97
N ASN A 178 13.35 8.50 15.00
CA ASN A 178 12.13 8.15 15.75
C ASN A 178 10.96 7.74 14.83
N THR A 179 11.18 7.75 13.51
CA THR A 179 10.13 7.53 12.51
C THR A 179 10.24 6.13 11.93
N PHE A 180 9.08 5.51 11.73
CA PHE A 180 8.95 4.20 11.10
C PHE A 180 8.07 4.32 9.87
N MET A 181 8.59 3.85 8.72
CA MET A 181 7.77 3.61 7.53
C MET A 181 7.20 2.20 7.59
N ILE A 182 5.91 2.07 7.44
CA ILE A 182 5.18 0.82 7.30
C ILE A 182 4.64 0.74 5.87
N GLY A 183 5.06 -0.25 5.10
CA GLY A 183 4.65 -0.40 3.71
C GLY A 183 4.92 -1.80 3.17
N ASP A 184 4.31 -2.14 2.04
CA ASP A 184 4.46 -3.43 1.37
C ASP A 184 5.57 -3.46 0.32
N SER A 185 5.94 -2.29 -0.23
CA SER A 185 6.92 -2.19 -1.30
C SER A 185 8.35 -2.09 -0.77
N LEU A 186 9.17 -3.14 -1.03
CA LEU A 186 10.59 -3.12 -0.68
C LEU A 186 11.35 -1.96 -1.33
N GLU A 187 11.02 -1.61 -2.57
CA GLU A 187 11.70 -0.56 -3.32
C GLU A 187 11.20 0.83 -2.89
N ASN A 188 9.89 1.04 -2.91
CA ASN A 188 9.32 2.36 -2.71
C ASN A 188 9.31 2.78 -1.23
N ASP A 189 8.82 1.89 -0.35
CA ASP A 189 8.63 2.21 1.06
C ASP A 189 9.89 1.95 1.86
N ILE A 190 10.42 0.72 1.76
CA ILE A 190 11.50 0.28 2.63
C ILE A 190 12.82 0.91 2.24
N ALA A 191 13.26 0.75 0.99
CA ALA A 191 14.53 1.33 0.55
C ALA A 191 14.47 2.87 0.57
N GLY A 192 13.35 3.47 0.15
CA GLY A 192 13.17 4.93 0.18
C GLY A 192 13.28 5.50 1.59
N ALA A 193 12.58 4.91 2.57
CA ALA A 193 12.62 5.33 3.97
C ALA A 193 14.00 5.12 4.61
N LYS A 194 14.66 3.99 4.34
CA LYS A 194 16.02 3.75 4.83
C LYS A 194 17.02 4.77 4.29
N ASN A 195 16.92 5.13 3.01
CA ASN A 195 17.74 6.19 2.42
C ASN A 195 17.46 7.57 3.07
N ALA A 196 16.28 7.78 3.64
CA ALA A 196 15.95 8.95 4.45
C ALA A 196 16.40 8.82 5.92
N GLY A 197 16.96 7.69 6.33
CA GLY A 197 17.40 7.42 7.72
C GLY A 197 16.27 7.00 8.66
N TRP A 198 15.11 6.61 8.13
CA TRP A 198 13.99 6.11 8.91
C TRP A 198 14.16 4.63 9.22
N LYS A 199 13.46 4.16 10.23
CA LYS A 199 13.26 2.74 10.47
C LYS A 199 12.11 2.21 9.61
N THR A 200 12.10 0.90 9.39
CA THR A 200 11.15 0.30 8.46
C THR A 200 10.50 -0.96 9.02
N ILE A 201 9.22 -1.12 8.74
CA ILE A 201 8.46 -2.35 8.96
C ILE A 201 7.87 -2.76 7.60
N TRP A 202 8.36 -3.85 7.07
CA TRP A 202 7.87 -4.37 5.80
C TRP A 202 6.64 -5.26 6.00
N MET A 203 5.49 -4.82 5.44
CA MET A 203 4.29 -5.64 5.35
C MET A 203 4.42 -6.64 4.21
N ASN A 204 4.92 -7.84 4.52
CA ASN A 204 5.23 -8.86 3.52
C ASN A 204 4.17 -9.97 3.49
N HIS A 205 2.92 -9.62 3.19
CA HIS A 205 1.80 -10.56 3.09
C HIS A 205 2.09 -11.72 2.13
N HIS A 206 2.77 -11.43 1.00
CA HIS A 206 3.08 -12.37 -0.07
C HIS A 206 4.35 -13.21 0.17
N ARG A 207 5.04 -13.02 1.31
CA ARG A 207 6.25 -13.77 1.70
C ARG A 207 7.36 -13.69 0.65
N TYR A 208 7.53 -12.54 0.02
CA TYR A 208 8.62 -12.31 -0.91
C TYR A 208 9.97 -12.35 -0.20
N THR A 209 11.01 -12.74 -0.93
CA THR A 209 12.40 -12.71 -0.43
C THR A 209 13.02 -11.36 -0.76
N VAL A 210 13.85 -10.85 0.15
CA VAL A 210 14.64 -9.64 -0.13
C VAL A 210 15.68 -10.00 -1.20
N PRO A 211 15.70 -9.29 -2.35
CA PRO A 211 16.68 -9.53 -3.40
C PRO A 211 18.13 -9.36 -2.88
N GLU A 212 19.06 -10.12 -3.47
CA GLU A 212 20.47 -9.98 -3.14
C GLU A 212 20.98 -8.57 -3.46
N GLY A 213 21.72 -7.98 -2.53
CA GLY A 213 22.24 -6.60 -2.65
C GLY A 213 21.25 -5.51 -2.23
N MET A 214 20.00 -5.82 -1.94
CA MET A 214 19.05 -4.85 -1.39
C MET A 214 19.18 -4.78 0.15
N GLU A 215 19.07 -3.57 0.69
CA GLU A 215 19.10 -3.36 2.14
C GLU A 215 17.87 -3.99 2.80
N LYS A 216 18.10 -4.73 3.92
CA LYS A 216 17.03 -5.42 4.63
C LYS A 216 16.18 -4.44 5.43
N PRO A 217 14.86 -4.68 5.55
CA PRO A 217 13.99 -3.94 6.47
C PRO A 217 14.45 -4.16 7.92
N ASP A 218 14.17 -3.20 8.81
CA ASP A 218 14.46 -3.36 10.24
C ASP A 218 13.56 -4.40 10.90
N TYR A 219 12.29 -4.47 10.44
CA TYR A 219 11.29 -5.45 10.88
C TYR A 219 10.50 -5.96 9.67
N ILE A 220 9.97 -7.18 9.82
CA ILE A 220 9.05 -7.78 8.83
C ILE A 220 7.80 -8.25 9.58
N ALA A 221 6.64 -7.94 9.04
CA ALA A 221 5.36 -8.49 9.45
C ALA A 221 4.71 -9.20 8.25
N TYR A 222 4.27 -10.43 8.45
CA TYR A 222 3.59 -11.22 7.42
C TYR A 222 2.08 -11.18 7.53
N THR A 223 1.57 -10.69 8.66
CA THR A 223 0.15 -10.50 8.93
C THR A 223 -0.08 -9.21 9.69
N GLU A 224 -1.30 -8.72 9.66
CA GLU A 224 -1.68 -7.53 10.44
C GLU A 224 -1.55 -7.75 11.95
N GLU A 225 -1.79 -8.97 12.46
CA GLU A 225 -1.57 -9.31 13.86
C GLU A 225 -0.09 -9.23 14.25
N GLU A 226 0.81 -9.66 13.35
CA GLU A 226 2.26 -9.52 13.57
C GLU A 226 2.65 -8.04 13.57
N LEU A 227 2.14 -7.24 12.63
CA LEU A 227 2.34 -5.80 12.61
C LEU A 227 1.88 -5.15 13.91
N ARG A 228 0.65 -5.45 14.36
CA ARG A 228 0.10 -4.92 15.59
C ARG A 228 0.99 -5.26 16.79
N LYS A 229 1.44 -6.51 16.93
CA LYS A 229 2.37 -6.92 18.00
C LYS A 229 3.68 -6.14 17.98
N LEU A 230 4.26 -5.95 16.78
CA LEU A 230 5.50 -5.17 16.62
C LEU A 230 5.30 -3.71 17.04
N ILE A 231 4.22 -3.07 16.59
CA ILE A 231 3.94 -1.67 16.94
C ILE A 231 3.68 -1.50 18.43
N VAL A 232 2.93 -2.41 19.06
CA VAL A 232 2.74 -2.42 20.52
C VAL A 232 4.09 -2.51 21.25
N GLN A 233 4.97 -3.40 20.81
CA GLN A 233 6.30 -3.55 21.39
C GLN A 233 7.17 -2.29 21.19
N ILE A 234 7.11 -1.66 20.01
CA ILE A 234 7.91 -0.49 19.66
C ILE A 234 7.43 0.78 20.38
N CYS A 235 6.09 0.99 20.41
CA CYS A 235 5.51 2.27 20.82
C CYS A 235 4.97 2.27 22.24
N PHE A 236 4.47 1.13 22.77
CA PHE A 236 3.71 1.09 24.02
C PHE A 236 4.51 0.55 25.20
N THR A 237 5.63 -0.18 24.96
CA THR A 237 6.47 -0.71 26.03
C THR A 237 7.35 0.40 26.60
N THR A 238 7.08 0.84 27.81
CA THR A 238 7.94 1.78 28.53
C THR A 238 9.21 1.07 29.00
N LYS A 239 10.36 1.81 29.06
CA LYS A 239 11.66 1.31 29.53
C LYS A 239 11.66 0.73 30.98
N LYS A 240 10.51 0.55 31.62
CA LYS A 240 10.41 -0.02 32.98
C LYS A 240 10.30 -1.56 33.03
N ASP A 241 10.09 -2.19 31.86
CA ASP A 241 9.85 -3.64 31.79
C ASP A 241 11.01 -4.41 31.13
N ARG A 242 12.24 -3.84 31.19
CA ARG A 242 13.48 -4.54 30.78
C ARG A 242 14.46 -4.70 31.91
#